data_51d287a94206cff2e424243a6d611e97
#
_entry.id   51d287a94206cff2e424243a6d611e97
#
_cell.length_a   1.000
_cell.length_b   1.000
_cell.length_c   1.000
_cell.angle_alpha   90.00
_cell.angle_beta   90.00
_cell.angle_gamma   90.00
#
_symmetry.space_group_name_H-M   'P 1'
#
loop_
_entity.id
_entity.type
_entity.pdbx_description
1 polymer ?
#
loop_
_entity_poly.entity_id
_entity_poly.type
_entity_poly.pdbx_seq_one_letter_code
_entity_poly.pdbx_strand_id
1 'polypeptide(L)'
;MLCSLIYQKLLFCMLKQIISYIIALFCVFLFFRFKKKIQKLRDSSTEIIGLYLHPFFFFPIIFFCLHKLIYAFALTQTNFNFGVGFVSVLIMTNFISIMNLLNSIIKYGPEQKGFLKIIQSITITMFSLSLNFAFQYNIMFDYENASFTNIQKVNWWTDISNLFFYSFSIMTNSSISDIKPISFYTKLLSCVEVCFSFIVIMLILANYQVIGESLRKYFNGNK
;
A
#
# COMPACT_ATOMS: atom_id res chain seq x y z
N MET A 1 -16.52 -34.90 29.35
CA MET A 1 -15.71 -35.11 28.15
C MET A 1 -15.94 -33.98 27.11
N LEU A 2 -17.18 -33.58 26.76
CA LEU A 2 -17.43 -32.46 25.80
C LEU A 2 -16.90 -31.11 26.29
N CYS A 3 -17.07 -30.76 27.57
CA CYS A 3 -16.58 -29.49 28.13
C CYS A 3 -15.05 -29.34 28.08
N SER A 4 -14.29 -30.42 28.26
CA SER A 4 -12.82 -30.34 28.18
C SER A 4 -12.33 -30.11 26.73
N LEU A 5 -13.02 -30.66 25.75
CA LEU A 5 -12.72 -30.48 24.33
C LEU A 5 -13.03 -29.04 23.86
N ILE A 6 -14.13 -28.45 24.34
CA ILE A 6 -14.50 -27.07 24.07
C ILE A 6 -13.50 -26.12 24.69
N TYR A 7 -13.09 -26.37 25.95
CA TYR A 7 -12.10 -25.57 26.66
C TYR A 7 -10.71 -25.59 25.97
N GLN A 8 -10.26 -26.79 25.54
CA GLN A 8 -9.01 -26.91 24.77
C GLN A 8 -9.06 -26.17 23.42
N LYS A 9 -10.19 -26.25 22.69
CA LYS A 9 -10.35 -25.49 21.44
C LYS A 9 -10.33 -23.98 21.68
N LEU A 10 -10.98 -23.50 22.74
CA LEU A 10 -11.02 -22.07 23.09
C LEU A 10 -9.63 -21.56 23.49
N LEU A 11 -8.93 -22.33 24.34
CA LEU A 11 -7.57 -22.01 24.76
C LEU A 11 -6.60 -21.97 23.57
N PHE A 12 -6.71 -22.93 22.66
CA PHE A 12 -5.89 -22.98 21.45
C PHE A 12 -6.17 -21.82 20.49
N CYS A 13 -7.45 -21.37 20.38
CA CYS A 13 -7.83 -20.21 19.59
C CYS A 13 -7.27 -18.91 20.19
N MET A 14 -7.36 -18.75 21.54
CA MET A 14 -6.78 -17.60 22.23
C MET A 14 -5.25 -17.57 22.10
N LEU A 15 -4.59 -18.72 22.22
CA LEU A 15 -3.13 -18.82 22.08
C LEU A 15 -2.68 -18.41 20.67
N LYS A 16 -3.39 -18.86 19.63
CA LYS A 16 -3.12 -18.44 18.25
C LYS A 16 -3.28 -16.93 18.05
N GLN A 17 -4.31 -16.32 18.63
CA GLN A 17 -4.51 -14.88 18.56
C GLN A 17 -3.37 -14.10 19.24
N ILE A 18 -2.96 -14.54 20.45
CA ILE A 18 -1.85 -13.92 21.19
C ILE A 18 -0.55 -14.01 20.39
N ILE A 19 -0.24 -15.19 19.83
CA ILE A 19 0.95 -15.39 18.99
C ILE A 19 0.90 -14.46 17.77
N SER A 20 -0.26 -14.31 17.16
CA SER A 20 -0.49 -13.42 16.01
C SER A 20 -0.18 -11.95 16.34
N TYR A 21 -0.65 -11.47 17.50
CA TYR A 21 -0.35 -10.11 18.00
C TYR A 21 1.14 -9.93 18.32
N ILE A 22 1.78 -10.94 18.92
CA ILE A 22 3.22 -10.89 19.22
C ILE A 22 4.04 -10.79 17.93
N ILE A 23 3.70 -11.59 16.91
CA ILE A 23 4.35 -11.55 15.61
C ILE A 23 4.15 -10.17 14.96
N ALA A 24 2.94 -9.60 15.01
CA ALA A 24 2.65 -8.26 14.48
C ALA A 24 3.49 -7.19 15.18
N LEU A 25 3.55 -7.18 16.51
CA LEU A 25 4.38 -6.27 17.29
C LEU A 25 5.88 -6.43 16.99
N PHE A 26 6.35 -7.66 16.84
CA PHE A 26 7.74 -7.96 16.51
C PHE A 26 8.10 -7.43 15.11
N CYS A 27 7.22 -7.57 14.12
CA CYS A 27 7.43 -7.03 12.78
C CYS A 27 7.44 -5.49 12.78
N VAL A 28 6.57 -4.84 13.56
CA VAL A 28 6.58 -3.38 13.76
C VAL A 28 7.89 -2.95 14.41
N PHE A 29 8.37 -3.68 15.43
CA PHE A 29 9.65 -3.41 16.09
C PHE A 29 10.84 -3.57 15.12
N LEU A 30 10.87 -4.66 14.34
CA LEU A 30 11.87 -4.87 13.31
C LEU A 30 11.85 -3.73 12.27
N PHE A 31 10.65 -3.28 11.85
CA PHE A 31 10.52 -2.15 10.93
C PHE A 31 11.19 -0.90 11.47
N PHE A 32 10.94 -0.51 12.74
CA PHE A 32 11.58 0.65 13.35
C PHE A 32 13.10 0.50 13.46
N ARG A 33 13.59 -0.71 13.72
CA ARG A 33 15.04 -1.00 13.77
C ARG A 33 15.68 -0.93 12.39
N PHE A 34 15.01 -1.48 11.37
CA PHE A 34 15.46 -1.41 9.98
C PHE A 34 15.36 0.00 9.40
N LYS A 35 14.37 0.80 9.81
CA LYS A 35 14.22 2.19 9.38
C LYS A 35 15.51 2.99 9.58
N LYS A 36 16.15 2.89 10.74
CA LYS A 36 17.43 3.58 11.02
C LYS A 36 18.55 3.10 10.09
N LYS A 37 18.63 1.80 9.81
CA LYS A 37 19.66 1.21 8.93
C LYS A 37 19.44 1.60 7.47
N ILE A 38 18.18 1.58 7.01
CA ILE A 38 17.78 2.02 5.65
C ILE A 38 18.03 3.53 5.50
N GLN A 39 17.75 4.33 6.51
CA GLN A 39 18.00 5.77 6.49
C GLN A 39 19.49 6.08 6.35
N LYS A 40 20.35 5.34 7.04
CA LYS A 40 21.81 5.45 6.91
C LYS A 40 22.31 5.02 5.52
N LEU A 41 21.72 3.97 4.93
CA LEU A 41 21.99 3.53 3.55
C LEU A 41 21.51 4.57 2.52
N ARG A 42 20.36 5.21 2.76
CA ARG A 42 19.81 6.27 1.92
C ARG A 42 20.74 7.51 1.90
N ASP A 43 21.26 7.89 3.05
CA ASP A 43 22.13 9.06 3.18
C ASP A 43 23.51 8.81 2.54
N SER A 44 23.88 7.53 2.34
CA SER A 44 25.12 7.07 1.68
C SER A 44 24.96 6.73 0.19
N SER A 45 23.72 6.62 -0.32
CA SER A 45 23.44 6.20 -1.70
C SER A 45 23.13 7.38 -2.61
N THR A 46 23.36 7.22 -3.92
CA THR A 46 22.90 8.18 -4.93
C THR A 46 21.41 8.43 -4.76
N GLU A 47 20.96 9.68 -4.91
CA GLU A 47 19.57 10.15 -4.63
C GLU A 47 18.47 9.29 -5.24
N ILE A 48 18.73 8.64 -6.38
CA ILE A 48 17.77 7.75 -7.08
C ILE A 48 17.51 6.47 -6.26
N ILE A 49 18.55 5.83 -5.74
CA ILE A 49 18.44 4.62 -4.93
C ILE A 49 17.76 4.93 -3.58
N GLY A 50 18.00 6.14 -3.03
CA GLY A 50 17.34 6.61 -1.81
C GLY A 50 15.83 6.71 -1.92
N LEU A 51 15.28 7.00 -3.11
CA LEU A 51 13.84 7.05 -3.35
C LEU A 51 13.22 5.63 -3.36
N TYR A 52 13.91 4.65 -3.94
CA TYR A 52 13.47 3.24 -3.96
C TYR A 52 13.64 2.55 -2.61
N LEU A 53 14.59 2.99 -1.79
CA LEU A 53 14.81 2.50 -0.42
C LEU A 53 13.93 3.20 0.61
N HIS A 54 12.91 3.95 0.18
CA HIS A 54 12.02 4.61 1.12
C HIS A 54 11.28 3.55 1.96
N PRO A 55 11.37 3.59 3.30
CA PRO A 55 10.79 2.57 4.17
C PRO A 55 9.29 2.38 3.98
N PHE A 56 8.58 3.39 3.48
CA PHE A 56 7.14 3.32 3.20
C PHE A 56 6.79 2.47 1.97
N PHE A 57 7.73 2.23 1.05
CA PHE A 57 7.50 1.29 -0.06
C PHE A 57 7.52 -0.17 0.42
N PHE A 58 8.40 -0.49 1.37
CA PHE A 58 8.53 -1.85 1.89
C PHE A 58 7.51 -2.17 2.99
N PHE A 59 7.02 -1.16 3.70
CA PHE A 59 6.07 -1.37 4.80
C PHE A 59 4.79 -2.10 4.35
N PRO A 60 4.08 -1.70 3.28
CA PRO A 60 2.91 -2.41 2.79
C PRO A 60 3.21 -3.86 2.42
N ILE A 61 4.35 -4.13 1.79
CA ILE A 61 4.76 -5.47 1.39
C ILE A 61 4.98 -6.35 2.63
N ILE A 62 5.75 -5.87 3.61
CA ILE A 62 6.02 -6.59 4.85
C ILE A 62 4.72 -6.83 5.61
N PHE A 63 3.87 -5.82 5.69
CA PHE A 63 2.61 -5.89 6.41
C PHE A 63 1.62 -6.85 5.72
N PHE A 64 1.59 -6.86 4.40
CA PHE A 64 0.82 -7.81 3.62
C PHE A 64 1.34 -9.26 3.79
N CYS A 65 2.65 -9.49 3.71
CA CYS A 65 3.25 -10.79 3.96
C CYS A 65 2.93 -11.30 5.37
N LEU A 66 2.96 -10.40 6.36
CA LEU A 66 2.55 -10.70 7.73
C LEU A 66 1.08 -11.11 7.80
N HIS A 67 0.19 -10.37 7.14
CA HIS A 67 -1.23 -10.74 7.05
C HIS A 67 -1.39 -12.15 6.46
N LYS A 68 -0.72 -12.45 5.32
CA LYS A 68 -0.80 -13.78 4.69
C LYS A 68 -0.27 -14.89 5.59
N LEU A 69 0.81 -14.63 6.32
CA LEU A 69 1.36 -15.58 7.29
C LEU A 69 0.34 -15.87 8.41
N ILE A 70 -0.22 -14.82 9.00
CA ILE A 70 -1.23 -14.93 10.06
C ILE A 70 -2.47 -15.65 9.54
N TYR A 71 -2.95 -15.29 8.36
CA TYR A 71 -4.10 -15.94 7.72
C TYR A 71 -3.84 -17.43 7.49
N ALA A 72 -2.65 -17.81 7.01
CA ALA A 72 -2.28 -19.21 6.80
C ALA A 72 -2.20 -20.00 8.10
N PHE A 73 -1.71 -19.41 9.19
CA PHE A 73 -1.62 -20.06 10.51
C PHE A 73 -2.97 -20.09 11.25
N ALA A 74 -3.82 -19.09 11.04
CA ALA A 74 -5.12 -18.96 11.72
C ALA A 74 -6.27 -19.66 10.97
N LEU A 75 -5.98 -20.52 10.05
CA LEU A 75 -6.75 -21.12 8.94
C LEU A 75 -8.21 -21.56 9.20
N THR A 76 -8.78 -21.32 10.34
CA THR A 76 -10.14 -21.80 10.60
C THR A 76 -11.12 -20.78 11.17
N GLN A 77 -10.71 -19.60 11.60
CA GLN A 77 -11.61 -18.63 12.25
C GLN A 77 -11.06 -17.20 12.31
N THR A 78 -10.49 -16.67 11.22
CA THR A 78 -10.12 -15.27 11.21
C THR A 78 -11.40 -14.43 11.15
N ASN A 79 -11.68 -13.71 12.23
CA ASN A 79 -12.73 -12.71 12.26
C ASN A 79 -12.48 -11.70 11.12
N PHE A 80 -13.48 -11.46 10.30
CA PHE A 80 -13.52 -10.41 9.27
C PHE A 80 -12.98 -9.06 9.80
N ASN A 81 -13.31 -8.71 11.05
CA ASN A 81 -12.80 -7.51 11.74
C ASN A 81 -11.27 -7.42 11.79
N PHE A 82 -10.57 -8.56 11.77
CA PHE A 82 -9.12 -8.59 11.74
C PHE A 82 -8.58 -8.11 10.37
N GLY A 83 -9.21 -8.56 9.28
CA GLY A 83 -8.90 -8.07 7.92
C GLY A 83 -9.15 -6.57 7.77
N VAL A 84 -10.26 -6.07 8.30
CA VAL A 84 -10.60 -4.63 8.33
C VAL A 84 -9.54 -3.84 9.09
N GLY A 85 -9.02 -4.35 10.22
CA GLY A 85 -7.92 -3.73 10.97
C GLY A 85 -6.65 -3.60 10.14
N PHE A 86 -6.25 -4.64 9.41
CA PHE A 86 -5.10 -4.59 8.50
C PHE A 86 -5.29 -3.58 7.38
N VAL A 87 -6.45 -3.57 6.74
CA VAL A 87 -6.78 -2.60 5.68
C VAL A 87 -6.73 -1.17 6.21
N SER A 88 -7.24 -0.91 7.41
CA SER A 88 -7.20 0.42 8.01
C SER A 88 -5.77 0.94 8.23
N VAL A 89 -4.86 0.08 8.69
CA VAL A 89 -3.44 0.44 8.82
C VAL A 89 -2.81 0.72 7.46
N LEU A 90 -3.13 -0.07 6.43
CA LEU A 90 -2.63 0.16 5.08
C LEU A 90 -3.17 1.47 4.48
N ILE A 91 -4.42 1.86 4.77
CA ILE A 91 -4.97 3.17 4.37
C ILE A 91 -4.14 4.31 4.98
N MET A 92 -3.73 4.21 6.25
CA MET A 92 -2.86 5.22 6.87
C MET A 92 -1.51 5.36 6.15
N THR A 93 -0.95 4.26 5.63
CA THR A 93 0.29 4.34 4.84
C THR A 93 0.10 5.08 3.51
N ASN A 94 -1.11 5.05 2.93
CA ASN A 94 -1.42 5.81 1.72
C ASN A 94 -1.36 7.32 1.97
N PHE A 95 -1.88 7.81 3.11
CA PHE A 95 -1.75 9.22 3.50
C PHE A 95 -0.29 9.65 3.62
N ILE A 96 0.55 8.81 4.24
CA ILE A 96 1.98 9.10 4.36
C ILE A 96 2.65 9.18 2.99
N SER A 97 2.25 8.31 2.04
CA SER A 97 2.77 8.34 0.67
C SER A 97 2.43 9.65 -0.05
N ILE A 98 1.21 10.17 0.13
CA ILE A 98 0.80 11.47 -0.42
C ILE A 98 1.57 12.62 0.24
N MET A 99 1.75 12.61 1.56
CA MET A 99 2.54 13.63 2.26
C MET A 99 4.00 13.64 1.78
N ASN A 100 4.57 12.46 1.49
CA ASN A 100 5.91 12.37 0.90
C ASN A 100 5.96 12.93 -0.53
N LEU A 101 4.92 12.73 -1.34
CA LEU A 101 4.81 13.35 -2.66
C LEU A 101 4.80 14.87 -2.54
N LEU A 102 3.96 15.43 -1.67
CA LEU A 102 3.89 16.86 -1.43
C LEU A 102 5.25 17.43 -0.99
N ASN A 103 5.90 16.78 -0.03
CA ASN A 103 7.24 17.18 0.41
C ASN A 103 8.28 17.13 -0.74
N SER A 104 8.17 16.14 -1.63
CA SER A 104 9.05 16.04 -2.81
C SER A 104 8.83 17.18 -3.78
N ILE A 105 7.59 17.58 -4.04
CA ILE A 105 7.25 18.71 -4.91
C ILE A 105 7.81 20.01 -4.31
N ILE A 106 7.61 20.25 -3.02
CA ILE A 106 8.09 21.45 -2.32
C ILE A 106 9.63 21.50 -2.34
N LYS A 107 10.29 20.37 -2.06
CA LYS A 107 11.75 20.29 -1.97
C LYS A 107 12.43 20.47 -3.33
N TYR A 108 11.95 19.78 -4.36
CA TYR A 108 12.63 19.73 -5.65
C TYR A 108 12.12 20.76 -6.66
N GLY A 109 10.97 21.39 -6.40
CA GLY A 109 10.40 22.43 -7.27
C GLY A 109 11.38 23.57 -7.59
N PRO A 110 12.12 24.13 -6.62
CA PRO A 110 13.08 25.19 -6.87
C PRO A 110 14.37 24.75 -7.57
N GLU A 111 14.70 23.45 -7.58
CA GLU A 111 15.97 22.92 -8.11
C GLU A 111 16.01 22.93 -9.64
N GLN A 112 17.17 23.20 -10.23
CA GLN A 112 17.40 23.23 -11.68
C GLN A 112 17.12 21.85 -12.35
N LYS A 113 17.43 20.75 -11.66
CA LYS A 113 17.13 19.36 -12.09
C LYS A 113 15.91 18.75 -11.38
N GLY A 114 15.10 19.60 -10.73
CA GLY A 114 13.98 19.15 -9.89
C GLY A 114 12.86 18.48 -10.66
N PHE A 115 12.65 18.87 -11.93
CA PHE A 115 11.59 18.32 -12.77
C PHE A 115 11.63 16.76 -12.85
N LEU A 116 12.78 16.18 -13.17
CA LEU A 116 12.91 14.72 -13.24
C LEU A 116 12.65 14.05 -11.89
N LYS A 117 13.11 14.65 -10.78
CA LYS A 117 12.88 14.15 -9.44
C LYS A 117 11.39 14.20 -9.05
N ILE A 118 10.67 15.25 -9.46
CA ILE A 118 9.23 15.39 -9.24
C ILE A 118 8.47 14.32 -10.02
N ILE A 119 8.75 14.15 -11.32
CA ILE A 119 8.11 13.12 -12.15
C ILE A 119 8.37 11.72 -11.58
N GLN A 120 9.59 11.41 -11.20
CA GLN A 120 9.92 10.14 -10.55
C GLN A 120 9.13 9.95 -9.24
N SER A 121 9.02 11.01 -8.42
CA SER A 121 8.27 10.95 -7.17
C SER A 121 6.78 10.69 -7.41
N ILE A 122 6.18 11.36 -8.40
CA ILE A 122 4.78 11.14 -8.80
C ILE A 122 4.59 9.69 -9.25
N THR A 123 5.43 9.20 -10.18
CA THR A 123 5.33 7.84 -10.73
C THR A 123 5.46 6.79 -9.64
N ILE A 124 6.44 6.93 -8.75
CA ILE A 124 6.66 5.99 -7.64
C ILE A 124 5.48 6.03 -6.66
N THR A 125 4.94 7.22 -6.36
CA THR A 125 3.80 7.35 -5.45
C THR A 125 2.56 6.70 -6.04
N MET A 126 2.24 6.92 -7.32
CA MET A 126 1.09 6.28 -7.98
C MET A 126 1.24 4.76 -8.01
N PHE A 127 2.42 4.25 -8.37
CA PHE A 127 2.70 2.81 -8.36
C PHE A 127 2.58 2.21 -6.96
N SER A 128 3.15 2.89 -5.95
CA SER A 128 3.09 2.47 -4.54
C SER A 128 1.66 2.45 -4.00
N LEU A 129 0.85 3.47 -4.31
CA LEU A 129 -0.55 3.54 -3.94
C LEU A 129 -1.35 2.39 -4.58
N SER A 130 -1.18 2.18 -5.90
CA SER A 130 -1.87 1.09 -6.60
C SER A 130 -1.50 -0.29 -6.03
N LEU A 131 -0.23 -0.52 -5.71
CA LEU A 131 0.22 -1.77 -5.11
C LEU A 131 -0.36 -1.94 -3.69
N ASN A 132 -0.40 -0.86 -2.92
CA ASN A 132 -0.94 -0.89 -1.57
C ASN A 132 -2.45 -1.16 -1.57
N PHE A 133 -3.22 -0.55 -2.47
CA PHE A 133 -4.64 -0.87 -2.65
C PHE A 133 -4.86 -2.29 -3.15
N ALA A 134 -4.01 -2.81 -4.05
CA ALA A 134 -4.06 -4.20 -4.47
C ALA A 134 -3.91 -5.18 -3.29
N PHE A 135 -3.01 -4.89 -2.34
CA PHE A 135 -2.89 -5.66 -1.11
C PHE A 135 -4.14 -5.57 -0.24
N GLN A 136 -4.73 -4.38 -0.11
CA GLN A 136 -5.96 -4.19 0.65
C GLN A 136 -7.14 -4.96 0.03
N TYR A 137 -7.30 -4.92 -1.29
CA TYR A 137 -8.30 -5.71 -2.01
C TYR A 137 -8.06 -7.21 -1.87
N ASN A 138 -6.81 -7.66 -1.92
CA ASN A 138 -6.48 -9.06 -1.75
C ASN A 138 -6.79 -9.56 -0.32
N ILE A 139 -6.55 -8.71 0.69
CA ILE A 139 -6.98 -8.99 2.06
C ILE A 139 -8.50 -9.17 2.12
N MET A 140 -9.28 -8.25 1.54
CA MET A 140 -10.74 -8.37 1.51
C MET A 140 -11.20 -9.62 0.75
N PHE A 141 -10.54 -9.95 -0.36
CA PHE A 141 -10.83 -11.13 -1.17
C PHE A 141 -10.55 -12.44 -0.42
N ASP A 142 -9.64 -12.46 0.56
CA ASP A 142 -9.42 -13.63 1.41
C ASP A 142 -10.60 -13.93 2.34
N TYR A 143 -11.30 -12.91 2.81
CA TYR A 143 -12.44 -13.05 3.73
C TYR A 143 -13.78 -13.18 3.02
N GLU A 144 -13.93 -12.60 1.83
CA GLU A 144 -15.16 -12.60 1.04
C GLU A 144 -14.87 -13.07 -0.39
N ASN A 145 -15.01 -14.37 -0.66
CA ASN A 145 -14.73 -14.95 -1.98
C ASN A 145 -15.56 -14.33 -3.13
N ALA A 146 -16.72 -13.73 -2.83
CA ALA A 146 -17.59 -13.06 -3.80
C ALA A 146 -17.44 -11.53 -3.77
N SER A 147 -16.31 -11.00 -3.35
CA SER A 147 -16.11 -9.55 -3.23
C SER A 147 -15.94 -8.82 -4.56
N PHE A 148 -15.60 -9.54 -5.63
CA PHE A 148 -15.42 -9.00 -6.98
C PHE A 148 -16.06 -9.87 -8.06
N THR A 149 -16.50 -9.23 -9.18
CA THR A 149 -16.85 -9.95 -10.43
C THR A 149 -15.59 -10.14 -11.28
N ASN A 150 -15.67 -11.11 -12.20
CA ASN A 150 -14.68 -11.37 -13.24
C ASN A 150 -13.27 -11.68 -12.71
N ILE A 151 -13.16 -12.10 -11.44
CA ILE A 151 -11.93 -12.60 -10.85
C ILE A 151 -12.23 -13.94 -10.16
N GLN A 152 -11.43 -14.95 -10.46
CA GLN A 152 -11.45 -16.24 -9.78
C GLN A 152 -10.22 -16.37 -8.92
N LYS A 153 -10.38 -16.90 -7.72
CA LYS A 153 -9.26 -17.17 -6.81
C LYS A 153 -8.46 -18.36 -7.34
N VAL A 154 -7.26 -18.10 -7.85
CA VAL A 154 -6.38 -19.12 -8.44
C VAL A 154 -5.17 -19.34 -7.56
N ASN A 155 -4.34 -18.33 -7.46
CA ASN A 155 -3.17 -18.29 -6.59
C ASN A 155 -2.88 -16.84 -6.23
N TRP A 156 -2.18 -16.64 -5.12
CA TRP A 156 -1.95 -15.31 -4.58
C TRP A 156 -1.21 -14.34 -5.52
N TRP A 157 -0.32 -14.84 -6.39
CA TRP A 157 0.39 -14.01 -7.37
C TRP A 157 -0.54 -13.51 -8.47
N THR A 158 -1.34 -14.39 -9.03
CA THR A 158 -2.33 -14.05 -10.07
C THR A 158 -3.38 -13.10 -9.48
N ASP A 159 -3.85 -13.39 -8.26
CA ASP A 159 -4.86 -12.58 -7.58
C ASP A 159 -4.34 -11.16 -7.32
N ILE A 160 -3.09 -11.02 -6.80
CA ILE A 160 -2.47 -9.71 -6.60
C ILE A 160 -2.25 -8.99 -7.93
N SER A 161 -1.80 -9.69 -8.97
CA SER A 161 -1.56 -9.07 -10.27
C SER A 161 -2.85 -8.51 -10.87
N ASN A 162 -3.95 -9.26 -10.80
CA ASN A 162 -5.26 -8.83 -11.29
C ASN A 162 -5.79 -7.63 -10.47
N LEU A 163 -5.66 -7.69 -9.15
CA LEU A 163 -6.09 -6.61 -8.26
C LEU A 163 -5.19 -5.37 -8.37
N PHE A 164 -3.89 -5.56 -8.65
CA PHE A 164 -3.00 -4.45 -8.95
C PHE A 164 -3.39 -3.75 -10.25
N PHE A 165 -3.71 -4.52 -11.30
CA PHE A 165 -4.17 -3.96 -12.56
C PHE A 165 -5.49 -3.22 -12.40
N TYR A 166 -6.42 -3.77 -11.60
CA TYR A 166 -7.67 -3.12 -11.22
C TYR A 166 -7.41 -1.79 -10.49
N SER A 167 -6.61 -1.80 -9.43
CA SER A 167 -6.23 -0.62 -8.66
C SER A 167 -5.52 0.42 -9.55
N PHE A 168 -4.57 0.01 -10.37
CA PHE A 168 -3.87 0.91 -11.30
C PHE A 168 -4.83 1.56 -12.29
N SER A 169 -5.86 0.83 -12.76
CA SER A 169 -6.87 1.39 -13.64
C SER A 169 -7.73 2.47 -12.97
N ILE A 170 -8.03 2.31 -11.67
CA ILE A 170 -8.72 3.34 -10.86
C ILE A 170 -7.81 4.56 -10.67
N MET A 171 -6.55 4.36 -10.26
CA MET A 171 -5.60 5.43 -10.01
C MET A 171 -5.29 6.27 -11.24
N THR A 172 -5.28 5.65 -12.43
CA THR A 172 -5.08 6.33 -13.71
C THR A 172 -6.37 6.78 -14.39
N ASN A 173 -7.52 6.48 -13.78
CA ASN A 173 -8.85 6.74 -14.33
C ASN A 173 -9.05 6.19 -15.76
N SER A 174 -8.43 5.02 -16.05
CA SER A 174 -8.34 4.48 -17.42
C SER A 174 -9.45 3.50 -17.78
N SER A 175 -10.25 3.02 -16.81
CA SER A 175 -11.36 2.04 -17.02
C SER A 175 -10.95 0.77 -17.80
N ILE A 176 -9.69 0.35 -17.72
CA ILE A 176 -9.16 -0.78 -18.49
C ILE A 176 -9.55 -2.13 -17.87
N SER A 177 -9.86 -2.16 -16.58
CA SER A 177 -10.18 -3.39 -15.86
C SER A 177 -11.66 -3.73 -15.90
N ASP A 178 -11.99 -5.00 -16.25
CA ASP A 178 -13.34 -5.55 -16.19
C ASP A 178 -13.75 -6.00 -14.78
N ILE A 179 -12.85 -5.97 -13.83
CA ILE A 179 -13.09 -6.34 -12.42
C ILE A 179 -13.96 -5.26 -11.79
N LYS A 180 -15.03 -5.68 -11.08
CA LYS A 180 -15.93 -4.75 -10.38
C LYS A 180 -16.12 -5.21 -8.93
N PRO A 181 -16.06 -4.28 -7.96
CA PRO A 181 -16.33 -4.60 -6.57
C PRO A 181 -17.83 -4.87 -6.38
N ILE A 182 -18.18 -5.96 -5.67
CA ILE A 182 -19.56 -6.33 -5.39
C ILE A 182 -19.91 -6.06 -3.93
N SER A 183 -19.02 -6.46 -3.01
CA SER A 183 -19.28 -6.34 -1.58
C SER A 183 -19.30 -4.88 -1.13
N PHE A 184 -19.99 -4.59 -0.04
CA PHE A 184 -20.05 -3.25 0.53
C PHE A 184 -18.64 -2.72 0.86
N TYR A 185 -17.78 -3.55 1.46
CA TYR A 185 -16.43 -3.13 1.88
C TYR A 185 -15.51 -2.88 0.71
N THR A 186 -15.57 -3.72 -0.34
CA THR A 186 -14.75 -3.48 -1.55
C THR A 186 -15.21 -2.27 -2.34
N LYS A 187 -16.53 -1.97 -2.36
CA LYS A 187 -17.05 -0.72 -2.93
C LYS A 187 -16.58 0.49 -2.14
N LEU A 188 -16.66 0.43 -0.80
CA LEU A 188 -16.19 1.50 0.06
C LEU A 188 -14.69 1.75 -0.13
N LEU A 189 -13.90 0.68 -0.20
CA LEU A 189 -12.45 0.77 -0.44
C LEU A 189 -12.15 1.39 -1.81
N SER A 190 -12.92 1.04 -2.85
CA SER A 190 -12.79 1.67 -4.19
C SER A 190 -13.13 3.16 -4.15
N CYS A 191 -14.15 3.58 -3.39
CA CYS A 191 -14.44 5.00 -3.20
C CYS A 191 -13.27 5.73 -2.51
N VAL A 192 -12.67 5.11 -1.50
CA VAL A 192 -11.49 5.66 -0.82
C VAL A 192 -10.33 5.79 -1.81
N GLU A 193 -10.09 4.77 -2.64
CA GLU A 193 -9.04 4.82 -3.67
C GLU A 193 -9.25 5.94 -4.68
N VAL A 194 -10.48 6.11 -5.17
CA VAL A 194 -10.84 7.23 -6.06
C VAL A 194 -10.54 8.57 -5.40
N CYS A 195 -10.87 8.74 -4.11
CA CYS A 195 -10.51 9.96 -3.37
C CYS A 195 -9.00 10.20 -3.35
N PHE A 196 -8.19 9.15 -3.12
CA PHE A 196 -6.73 9.26 -3.16
C PHE A 196 -6.22 9.64 -4.55
N SER A 197 -6.79 9.06 -5.62
CA SER A 197 -6.48 9.43 -7.01
C SER A 197 -6.75 10.92 -7.25
N PHE A 198 -7.91 11.42 -6.85
CA PHE A 198 -8.24 12.85 -6.94
C PHE A 198 -7.27 13.73 -6.18
N ILE A 199 -6.88 13.36 -4.95
CA ILE A 199 -5.89 14.11 -4.17
C ILE A 199 -4.56 14.21 -4.91
N VAL A 200 -4.07 13.11 -5.49
CA VAL A 200 -2.82 13.10 -6.28
C VAL A 200 -2.95 14.03 -7.48
N ILE A 201 -4.03 13.94 -8.24
CA ILE A 201 -4.28 14.80 -9.41
C ILE A 201 -4.33 16.28 -8.99
N MET A 202 -5.07 16.60 -7.91
CA MET A 202 -5.17 17.95 -7.39
C MET A 202 -3.82 18.51 -6.92
N LEU A 203 -2.98 17.68 -6.30
CA LEU A 203 -1.62 18.08 -5.92
C LEU A 203 -0.76 18.41 -7.13
N ILE A 204 -0.86 17.63 -8.22
CA ILE A 204 -0.14 17.90 -9.48
C ILE A 204 -0.64 19.21 -10.08
N LEU A 205 -1.95 19.42 -10.18
CA LEU A 205 -2.54 20.62 -10.74
C LEU A 205 -2.24 21.87 -9.90
N ALA A 206 -2.34 21.78 -8.57
CA ALA A 206 -2.04 22.89 -7.66
C ALA A 206 -0.56 23.34 -7.75
N ASN A 207 0.34 22.42 -8.11
CA ASN A 207 1.76 22.71 -8.26
C ASN A 207 2.22 22.82 -9.74
N TYR A 208 1.27 22.98 -10.67
CA TYR A 208 1.58 23.02 -12.10
C TYR A 208 2.62 24.11 -12.47
N GLN A 209 2.53 25.29 -11.85
CA GLN A 209 3.50 26.38 -12.09
C GLN A 209 4.92 25.96 -11.64
N VAL A 210 5.06 25.39 -10.45
CA VAL A 210 6.33 24.93 -9.91
C VAL A 210 6.94 23.84 -10.81
N ILE A 211 6.11 22.90 -11.27
CA ILE A 211 6.51 21.83 -12.20
C ILE A 211 6.93 22.43 -13.55
N GLY A 212 6.17 23.40 -14.08
CA GLY A 212 6.45 24.09 -15.33
C GLY A 212 7.75 24.91 -15.29
N GLU A 213 8.01 25.62 -14.19
CA GLU A 213 9.27 26.34 -14.00
C GLU A 213 10.47 25.40 -13.90
N SER A 214 10.34 24.28 -13.19
CA SER A 214 11.35 23.25 -13.11
C SER A 214 11.66 22.62 -14.48
N LEU A 215 10.63 22.41 -15.29
CA LEU A 215 10.76 21.95 -16.68
C LEU A 215 11.54 22.95 -17.54
N ARG A 216 11.17 24.24 -17.46
CA ARG A 216 11.85 25.31 -18.20
C ARG A 216 13.32 25.42 -17.79
N LYS A 217 13.64 25.34 -16.50
CA LYS A 217 15.02 25.36 -16.00
C LYS A 217 15.82 24.15 -16.50
N TYR A 218 15.18 22.98 -16.55
CA TYR A 218 15.82 21.76 -17.07
C TYR A 218 16.25 21.89 -18.53
N PHE A 219 15.37 22.42 -19.40
CA PHE A 219 15.70 22.60 -20.82
C PHE A 219 16.68 23.75 -21.08
N ASN A 220 16.61 24.84 -20.33
CA ASN A 220 17.50 25.98 -20.51
C ASN A 220 18.88 25.76 -19.91
N GLY A 221 19.03 24.93 -18.90
CA GLY A 221 20.31 24.59 -18.26
C GLY A 221 21.17 23.60 -19.04
N ASN A 222 20.61 22.96 -20.07
CA ASN A 222 21.31 22.05 -20.98
C ASN A 222 21.79 22.72 -22.27
N LYS A 223 21.60 24.05 -22.40
CA LYS A 223 22.21 24.89 -23.43
C LYS A 223 23.44 25.62 -22.88
#